data_ce746687cb869425841117f978370f71
#
_entry.id   ce746687cb869425841117f978370f71
#
_cell.length_a   1.000
_cell.length_b   1.000
_cell.length_c   1.000
_cell.angle_alpha   90.00
_cell.angle_beta   90.00
_cell.angle_gamma   90.00
#
_symmetry.space_group_name_H-M   'P 1'
#
loop_
_entity.id
_entity.type
_entity.pdbx_description
1 polymer ?
#
loop_
_entity_poly.entity_id
_entity_poly.type
_entity_poly.pdbx_seq_one_letter_code
_entity_poly.pdbx_strand_id
1 'polypeptide(L)'
;AELVDLRDNRTVQTLQTQGRKRLNQFMPMLLEALTQVDNPSETLSRVLQLVEAILRRTAYMVLLLENPGACTQLVRLCSESPWIARQLAETPLLLDELLNAESLYSPPAKAELQDDLRQQMLRIPFEDLEEQMESLRHFKKAHILRVPAALSSVNRSAARALSSLRAVFQAAVAS
;
A
#
# COMPACT_ATOMS: atom_id res chain seq x y z
N ALA A 1 -3.09 2.15 -23.15
CA ALA A 1 -3.74 0.85 -23.09
C ALA A 1 -4.46 0.71 -21.74
N GLU A 2 -3.78 0.54 -20.62
CA GLU A 2 -4.36 0.19 -19.31
C GLU A 2 -5.45 1.13 -18.78
N LEU A 3 -5.27 2.46 -18.91
CA LEU A 3 -6.30 3.43 -18.49
C LEU A 3 -7.56 3.37 -19.38
N VAL A 4 -7.39 3.03 -20.65
CA VAL A 4 -8.51 2.80 -21.56
C VAL A 4 -9.23 1.51 -21.18
N ASP A 5 -8.47 0.47 -20.88
CA ASP A 5 -9.00 -0.83 -20.46
C ASP A 5 -9.77 -0.70 -19.15
N LEU A 6 -9.23 0.08 -18.16
CA LEU A 6 -9.96 0.40 -16.92
C LEU A 6 -11.28 1.13 -17.22
N ARG A 7 -11.26 2.15 -18.10
CA ARG A 7 -12.47 2.91 -18.46
C ARG A 7 -13.53 2.01 -19.08
N ASP A 8 -13.10 1.06 -19.91
CA ASP A 8 -13.98 0.14 -20.62
C ASP A 8 -14.33 -1.10 -19.78
N ASN A 9 -13.75 -1.24 -18.57
CA ASN A 9 -14.07 -2.30 -17.62
C ASN A 9 -15.54 -2.23 -17.20
N ARG A 10 -16.22 -3.39 -17.25
CA ARG A 10 -17.65 -3.52 -16.89
C ARG A 10 -17.97 -2.97 -15.50
N THR A 11 -17.05 -3.13 -14.53
CA THR A 11 -17.22 -2.62 -13.17
C THR A 11 -17.28 -1.10 -13.16
N VAL A 12 -16.40 -0.42 -13.91
CA VAL A 12 -16.39 1.05 -14.02
C VAL A 12 -17.63 1.55 -14.75
N GLN A 13 -18.06 0.84 -15.80
CA GLN A 13 -19.26 1.18 -16.56
C GLN A 13 -20.54 1.12 -15.71
N THR A 14 -20.60 0.19 -14.75
CA THR A 14 -21.75 -0.02 -13.87
C THR A 14 -21.69 0.77 -12.56
N LEU A 15 -20.64 1.58 -12.35
CA LEU A 15 -20.52 2.42 -11.14
C LEU A 15 -21.66 3.44 -11.06
N GLN A 16 -22.21 3.58 -9.86
CA GLN A 16 -23.11 4.69 -9.56
C GLN A 16 -22.39 6.03 -9.69
N THR A 17 -23.14 7.11 -9.89
CA THR A 17 -22.62 8.47 -10.09
C THR A 17 -21.58 8.87 -9.03
N GLN A 18 -21.81 8.53 -7.76
CA GLN A 18 -20.90 8.85 -6.68
C GLN A 18 -19.57 8.08 -6.76
N GLY A 19 -19.62 6.79 -7.14
CA GLY A 19 -18.42 5.98 -7.33
C GLY A 19 -17.58 6.49 -8.49
N ARG A 20 -18.22 6.86 -9.60
CA ARG A 20 -17.56 7.46 -10.77
C ARG A 20 -16.91 8.81 -10.43
N LYS A 21 -17.61 9.66 -9.65
CA LYS A 21 -17.04 10.93 -9.19
C LYS A 21 -15.77 10.71 -8.36
N ARG A 22 -15.79 9.76 -7.43
CA ARG A 22 -14.62 9.42 -6.60
C ARG A 22 -13.45 8.87 -7.42
N LEU A 23 -13.73 7.98 -8.35
CA LEU A 23 -12.70 7.47 -9.26
C LEU A 23 -12.05 8.60 -10.07
N ASN A 24 -12.86 9.53 -10.62
CA ASN A 24 -12.36 10.68 -11.36
C ASN A 24 -11.53 11.64 -10.49
N GLN A 25 -11.82 11.74 -9.19
CA GLN A 25 -11.02 12.52 -8.24
C GLN A 25 -9.71 11.80 -7.86
N PHE A 26 -9.76 10.47 -7.75
CA PHE A 26 -8.60 9.66 -7.39
C PHE A 26 -7.55 9.56 -8.50
N MET A 27 -7.98 9.46 -9.77
CA MET A 27 -7.06 9.25 -10.89
C MET A 27 -5.98 10.33 -11.04
N PRO A 28 -6.26 11.63 -10.94
CA PRO A 28 -5.21 12.66 -10.95
C PRO A 28 -4.20 12.49 -9.82
N MET A 29 -4.65 12.21 -8.59
CA MET A 29 -3.76 11.98 -7.44
C MET A 29 -2.86 10.75 -7.67
N LEU A 30 -3.41 9.68 -8.21
CA LEU A 30 -2.66 8.48 -8.58
C LEU A 30 -1.60 8.79 -9.63
N LEU A 31 -1.96 9.51 -10.69
CA LEU A 31 -1.03 9.87 -11.77
C LEU A 31 0.10 10.79 -11.26
N GLU A 32 -0.21 11.73 -10.38
CA GLU A 32 0.80 12.57 -9.71
C GLU A 32 1.75 11.72 -8.87
N ALA A 33 1.23 10.81 -8.03
CA ALA A 33 2.07 9.92 -7.23
C ALA A 33 2.97 9.01 -8.08
N LEU A 34 2.50 8.57 -9.25
CA LEU A 34 3.26 7.75 -10.19
C LEU A 34 4.47 8.48 -10.79
N THR A 35 4.48 9.82 -10.82
CA THR A 35 5.67 10.57 -11.28
C THR A 35 6.86 10.45 -10.35
N GLN A 36 6.65 9.96 -9.13
CA GLN A 36 7.67 9.83 -8.09
C GLN A 36 8.34 8.44 -8.03
N VAL A 37 8.00 7.53 -8.95
CA VAL A 37 8.53 6.16 -8.98
C VAL A 37 9.27 5.87 -10.29
N ASP A 38 10.26 4.97 -10.24
CA ASP A 38 11.13 4.67 -11.37
C ASP A 38 10.41 3.96 -12.53
N ASN A 39 9.41 3.11 -12.22
CA ASN A 39 8.67 2.31 -13.20
C ASN A 39 7.16 2.64 -13.18
N PRO A 40 6.73 3.84 -13.61
CA PRO A 40 5.35 4.28 -13.46
C PRO A 40 4.33 3.42 -14.20
N SER A 41 4.67 2.90 -15.38
CA SER A 41 3.77 2.06 -16.18
C SER A 41 3.47 0.72 -15.49
N GLU A 42 4.49 0.02 -15.03
CA GLU A 42 4.34 -1.25 -14.32
C GLU A 42 3.63 -1.05 -12.97
N THR A 43 3.96 0.03 -12.27
CA THR A 43 3.33 0.40 -11.00
C THR A 43 1.85 0.71 -11.21
N LEU A 44 1.50 1.44 -12.27
CA LEU A 44 0.12 1.71 -12.63
C LEU A 44 -0.67 0.42 -12.82
N SER A 45 -0.15 -0.53 -13.59
CA SER A 45 -0.78 -1.84 -13.81
C SER A 45 -1.11 -2.55 -12.49
N ARG A 46 -0.17 -2.55 -11.56
CA ARG A 46 -0.33 -3.15 -10.23
C ARG A 46 -1.38 -2.44 -9.38
N VAL A 47 -1.35 -1.09 -9.36
CA VAL A 47 -2.31 -0.28 -8.60
C VAL A 47 -3.72 -0.39 -9.18
N LEU A 48 -3.86 -0.50 -10.50
CA LEU A 48 -5.18 -0.68 -11.13
C LEU A 48 -5.88 -1.97 -10.71
N GLN A 49 -5.14 -3.06 -10.44
CA GLN A 49 -5.71 -4.29 -9.88
C GLN A 49 -6.36 -4.04 -8.50
N LEU A 50 -5.70 -3.27 -7.64
CA LEU A 50 -6.28 -2.87 -6.37
C LEU A 50 -7.49 -1.94 -6.58
N VAL A 51 -7.38 -0.94 -7.47
CA VAL A 51 -8.48 -0.03 -7.77
C VAL A 51 -9.72 -0.82 -8.19
N GLU A 52 -9.60 -1.79 -9.07
CA GLU A 52 -10.70 -2.67 -9.48
C GLU A 52 -11.32 -3.42 -8.29
N ALA A 53 -10.48 -3.94 -7.37
CA ALA A 53 -10.94 -4.65 -6.19
C ALA A 53 -11.75 -3.77 -5.22
N ILE A 54 -11.43 -2.46 -5.14
CA ILE A 54 -12.07 -1.52 -4.21
C ILE A 54 -13.16 -0.65 -4.84
N LEU A 55 -13.35 -0.68 -6.16
CA LEU A 55 -14.33 0.17 -6.86
C LEU A 55 -15.75 0.12 -6.27
N ARG A 56 -16.17 -1.06 -5.81
CA ARG A 56 -17.49 -1.27 -5.19
C ARG A 56 -17.50 -1.00 -3.69
N ARG A 57 -16.35 -0.80 -3.08
CA ARG A 57 -16.17 -0.59 -1.63
C ARG A 57 -15.83 0.86 -1.37
N THR A 58 -16.86 1.67 -1.30
CA THR A 58 -16.80 3.13 -1.22
C THR A 58 -15.85 3.67 -0.13
N ALA A 59 -15.76 2.97 1.02
CA ALA A 59 -14.93 3.40 2.15
C ALA A 59 -13.44 3.49 1.79
N TYR A 60 -12.90 2.54 1.02
CA TYR A 60 -11.49 2.54 0.65
C TYR A 60 -11.13 3.65 -0.34
N MET A 61 -12.03 3.98 -1.27
CA MET A 61 -11.82 5.11 -2.16
C MET A 61 -11.85 6.43 -1.40
N VAL A 62 -12.72 6.57 -0.40
CA VAL A 62 -12.77 7.74 0.49
C VAL A 62 -11.48 7.83 1.30
N LEU A 63 -11.02 6.73 1.90
CA LEU A 63 -9.78 6.66 2.66
C LEU A 63 -8.60 7.22 1.85
N LEU A 64 -8.42 6.76 0.62
CA LEU A 64 -7.33 7.21 -0.25
C LEU A 64 -7.48 8.67 -0.70
N LEU A 65 -8.72 9.15 -0.94
CA LEU A 65 -8.98 10.53 -1.32
C LEU A 65 -8.73 11.52 -0.18
N GLU A 66 -9.12 11.15 1.04
CA GLU A 66 -8.95 11.98 2.23
C GLU A 66 -7.52 11.96 2.78
N ASN A 67 -6.72 10.96 2.38
CA ASN A 67 -5.35 10.78 2.85
C ASN A 67 -4.35 10.71 1.68
N PRO A 68 -3.93 11.85 1.10
CA PRO A 68 -2.95 11.86 -0.01
C PRO A 68 -1.64 11.14 0.31
N GLY A 69 -1.22 11.18 1.59
CA GLY A 69 -0.06 10.44 2.07
C GLY A 69 -0.23 8.93 1.92
N ALA A 70 -1.42 8.38 2.19
CA ALA A 70 -1.71 6.95 1.99
C ALA A 70 -1.66 6.57 0.49
N CYS A 71 -2.14 7.43 -0.41
CA CYS A 71 -2.01 7.23 -1.86
C CYS A 71 -0.54 7.19 -2.29
N THR A 72 0.29 8.10 -1.80
CA THR A 72 1.73 8.11 -2.08
C THR A 72 2.42 6.84 -1.57
N GLN A 73 2.09 6.40 -0.34
CA GLN A 73 2.62 5.15 0.21
C GLN A 73 2.17 3.94 -0.61
N LEU A 74 0.92 3.89 -1.02
CA LEU A 74 0.38 2.84 -1.88
C LEU A 74 1.20 2.70 -3.17
N VAL A 75 1.36 3.80 -3.92
CA VAL A 75 2.12 3.82 -5.18
C VAL A 75 3.55 3.37 -4.96
N ARG A 76 4.19 3.88 -3.92
CA ARG A 76 5.56 3.54 -3.54
C ARG A 76 5.71 2.04 -3.26
N LEU A 77 4.86 1.46 -2.42
CA LEU A 77 4.91 0.03 -2.08
C LEU A 77 4.62 -0.86 -3.28
N CYS A 78 3.66 -0.48 -4.13
CA CYS A 78 3.35 -1.21 -5.36
C CYS A 78 4.49 -1.13 -6.40
N SER A 79 5.27 -0.04 -6.42
CA SER A 79 6.43 0.08 -7.30
C SER A 79 7.56 -0.86 -6.87
N GLU A 80 7.75 -1.01 -5.56
CA GLU A 80 8.86 -1.77 -4.99
C GLU A 80 8.59 -3.29 -4.93
N SER A 81 7.30 -3.69 -4.77
CA SER A 81 6.96 -5.10 -4.57
C SER A 81 5.65 -5.49 -5.25
N PRO A 82 5.71 -6.32 -6.31
CA PRO A 82 4.52 -6.93 -6.91
C PRO A 82 3.72 -7.77 -5.91
N TRP A 83 4.41 -8.35 -4.93
CA TRP A 83 3.78 -9.15 -3.89
C TRP A 83 2.91 -8.28 -2.98
N ILE A 84 3.40 -7.09 -2.55
CA ILE A 84 2.62 -6.15 -1.75
C ILE A 84 1.38 -5.69 -2.51
N ALA A 85 1.54 -5.32 -3.79
CA ALA A 85 0.41 -4.91 -4.62
C ALA A 85 -0.70 -5.97 -4.67
N ARG A 86 -0.31 -7.24 -4.82
CA ARG A 86 -1.24 -8.38 -4.81
C ARG A 86 -1.92 -8.54 -3.45
N GLN A 87 -1.18 -8.46 -2.35
CA GLN A 87 -1.76 -8.58 -1.00
C GLN A 87 -2.78 -7.48 -0.70
N LEU A 88 -2.51 -6.25 -1.11
CA LEU A 88 -3.45 -5.13 -0.98
C LEU A 88 -4.71 -5.33 -1.83
N ALA A 89 -4.58 -5.86 -3.06
CA ALA A 89 -5.73 -6.16 -3.92
C ALA A 89 -6.59 -7.32 -3.37
N GLU A 90 -5.97 -8.37 -2.82
CA GLU A 90 -6.66 -9.50 -2.20
C GLU A 90 -7.30 -9.16 -0.87
N THR A 91 -6.68 -8.26 -0.10
CA THR A 91 -7.13 -7.87 1.24
C THR A 91 -7.11 -6.34 1.40
N PRO A 92 -8.08 -5.61 0.83
CA PRO A 92 -8.12 -4.14 0.87
C PRO A 92 -8.17 -3.53 2.28
N LEU A 93 -8.55 -4.30 3.30
CA LEU A 93 -8.50 -3.87 4.70
C LEU A 93 -7.08 -3.44 5.12
N LEU A 94 -6.05 -3.97 4.48
CA LEU A 94 -4.65 -3.59 4.72
C LEU A 94 -4.32 -2.15 4.28
N LEU A 95 -5.21 -1.47 3.56
CA LEU A 95 -5.05 -0.04 3.23
C LEU A 95 -5.02 0.84 4.48
N ASP A 96 -5.64 0.41 5.58
CA ASP A 96 -5.60 1.12 6.86
C ASP A 96 -4.16 1.22 7.40
N GLU A 97 -3.30 0.24 7.10
CA GLU A 97 -1.89 0.27 7.50
C GLU A 97 -1.10 1.39 6.80
N LEU A 98 -1.58 1.89 5.66
CA LEU A 98 -0.93 2.98 4.92
C LEU A 98 -1.15 4.36 5.58
N LEU A 99 -2.10 4.48 6.50
CA LEU A 99 -2.40 5.72 7.19
C LEU A 99 -1.29 6.11 8.18
N ASN A 100 -0.58 5.11 8.71
CA ASN A 100 0.52 5.32 9.64
C ASN A 100 1.86 4.87 9.03
N ALA A 101 2.53 5.78 8.35
CA ALA A 101 3.81 5.51 7.71
C ALA A 101 4.91 5.12 8.72
N GLU A 102 4.86 5.63 9.95
CA GLU A 102 5.85 5.30 10.98
C GLU A 102 5.75 3.82 11.37
N SER A 103 4.56 3.34 11.70
CA SER A 103 4.35 1.93 12.05
C SER A 103 4.57 0.99 10.85
N LEU A 104 4.28 1.46 9.63
CA LEU A 104 4.47 0.68 8.40
C LEU A 104 5.94 0.34 8.15
N TYR A 105 6.84 1.27 8.43
CA TYR A 105 8.28 1.10 8.17
C TYR A 105 9.11 0.71 9.40
N SER A 106 8.48 0.57 10.56
CA SER A 106 9.10 0.16 11.83
C SER A 106 8.45 -1.12 12.33
N PRO A 107 8.91 -2.30 11.87
CA PRO A 107 8.34 -3.56 12.32
C PRO A 107 8.58 -3.70 13.83
N PRO A 108 7.54 -4.03 14.62
CA PRO A 108 7.65 -4.14 16.06
C PRO A 108 8.56 -5.30 16.45
N ALA A 109 9.16 -5.20 17.63
CA ALA A 109 9.93 -6.29 18.23
C ALA A 109 9.02 -7.48 18.59
N LYS A 110 9.62 -8.68 18.70
CA LYS A 110 8.86 -9.90 19.03
C LYS A 110 8.00 -9.77 20.29
N ALA A 111 8.52 -9.11 21.32
CA ALA A 111 7.78 -8.92 22.59
C ALA A 111 6.56 -8.02 22.39
N GLU A 112 6.71 -6.94 21.63
CA GLU A 112 5.61 -6.01 21.27
C GLU A 112 4.53 -6.74 20.46
N LEU A 113 4.92 -7.54 19.47
CA LEU A 113 4.00 -8.38 18.70
C LEU A 113 3.19 -9.34 19.59
N GLN A 114 3.83 -9.94 20.57
CA GLN A 114 3.16 -10.86 21.50
C GLN A 114 2.16 -10.13 22.39
N ASP A 115 2.51 -8.94 22.87
CA ASP A 115 1.64 -8.14 23.72
C ASP A 115 0.46 -7.56 22.92
N ASP A 116 0.69 -7.05 21.72
CA ASP A 116 -0.36 -6.55 20.82
C ASP A 116 -1.36 -7.67 20.48
N LEU A 117 -0.86 -8.84 20.11
CA LEU A 117 -1.72 -9.98 19.82
C LEU A 117 -2.55 -10.38 21.05
N ARG A 118 -1.91 -10.44 22.23
CA ARG A 118 -2.61 -10.75 23.48
C ARG A 118 -3.72 -9.74 23.76
N GLN A 119 -3.43 -8.44 23.66
CA GLN A 119 -4.41 -7.37 23.86
C GLN A 119 -5.57 -7.45 22.87
N GLN A 120 -5.30 -7.79 21.62
CA GLN A 120 -6.33 -7.97 20.61
C GLN A 120 -7.22 -9.16 20.90
N MET A 121 -6.64 -10.30 21.28
CA MET A 121 -7.39 -11.51 21.60
C MET A 121 -8.23 -11.39 22.88
N LEU A 122 -7.78 -10.61 23.86
CA LEU A 122 -8.55 -10.35 25.09
C LEU A 122 -9.87 -9.60 24.87
N ARG A 123 -10.02 -8.93 23.73
CA ARG A 123 -11.24 -8.19 23.38
C ARG A 123 -12.31 -9.07 22.73
N ILE A 124 -11.97 -10.29 22.36
CA ILE A 124 -12.85 -11.22 21.65
C ILE A 124 -13.32 -12.28 22.65
N PRO A 125 -14.63 -12.56 22.75
CA PRO A 125 -15.14 -13.62 23.62
C PRO A 125 -14.47 -14.98 23.33
N PHE A 126 -14.20 -15.75 24.38
CA PHE A 126 -13.51 -17.03 24.23
C PHE A 126 -14.32 -18.05 23.39
N GLU A 127 -15.64 -17.94 23.41
CA GLU A 127 -16.56 -18.79 22.68
C GLU A 127 -16.64 -18.46 21.19
N ASP A 128 -16.18 -17.25 20.77
CA ASP A 128 -16.23 -16.81 19.37
C ASP A 128 -14.94 -17.17 18.63
N LEU A 129 -14.82 -18.47 18.31
CA LEU A 129 -13.68 -19.00 17.58
C LEU A 129 -13.55 -18.41 16.15
N GLU A 130 -14.67 -18.06 15.51
CA GLU A 130 -14.64 -17.49 14.16
C GLU A 130 -14.02 -16.09 14.17
N GLU A 131 -14.45 -15.21 15.09
CA GLU A 131 -13.87 -13.89 15.25
C GLU A 131 -12.39 -13.96 15.70
N GLN A 132 -12.04 -14.89 16.57
CA GLN A 132 -10.64 -15.14 16.97
C GLN A 132 -9.78 -15.53 15.75
N MET A 133 -10.24 -16.45 14.92
CA MET A 133 -9.51 -16.89 13.73
C MET A 133 -9.37 -15.77 12.68
N GLU A 134 -10.41 -14.95 12.48
CA GLU A 134 -10.35 -13.83 11.55
C GLU A 134 -9.42 -12.72 12.05
N SER A 135 -9.47 -12.43 13.35
CA SER A 135 -8.55 -11.50 14.01
C SER A 135 -7.09 -11.93 13.85
N LEU A 136 -6.79 -13.22 14.06
CA LEU A 136 -5.45 -13.79 13.84
C LEU A 136 -5.00 -13.68 12.37
N ARG A 137 -5.89 -13.95 11.42
CA ARG A 137 -5.57 -13.81 9.99
C ARG A 137 -5.26 -12.36 9.64
N HIS A 138 -6.05 -11.43 10.15
CA HIS A 138 -5.83 -10.00 9.93
C HIS A 138 -4.52 -9.55 10.56
N PHE A 139 -4.26 -9.88 11.83
CA PHE A 139 -3.01 -9.59 12.53
C PHE A 139 -1.80 -10.09 11.75
N LYS A 140 -1.82 -11.35 11.31
CA LYS A 140 -0.75 -11.92 10.49
C LYS A 140 -0.52 -11.12 9.20
N LYS A 141 -1.59 -10.77 8.47
CA LYS A 141 -1.48 -10.05 7.19
C LYS A 141 -0.93 -8.63 7.37
N ALA A 142 -1.38 -7.91 8.40
CA ALA A 142 -0.89 -6.57 8.72
C ALA A 142 0.63 -6.59 9.00
N HIS A 143 1.08 -7.50 9.84
CA HIS A 143 2.51 -7.58 10.18
C HIS A 143 3.37 -8.14 9.03
N ILE A 144 2.85 -9.05 8.22
CA ILE A 144 3.54 -9.51 7.00
C ILE A 144 3.69 -8.35 5.99
N LEU A 145 2.76 -7.41 5.92
CA LEU A 145 2.90 -6.22 5.07
C LEU A 145 4.02 -5.28 5.55
N ARG A 146 4.14 -5.08 6.86
CA ARG A 146 5.14 -4.18 7.46
C ARG A 146 6.57 -4.64 7.23
N VAL A 147 6.84 -5.94 7.25
CA VAL A 147 8.21 -6.48 7.07
C VAL A 147 8.81 -6.11 5.70
N PRO A 148 8.19 -6.42 4.55
CA PRO A 148 8.75 -6.04 3.26
C PRO A 148 8.73 -4.51 3.04
N ALA A 149 7.77 -3.78 3.60
CA ALA A 149 7.76 -2.32 3.57
C ALA A 149 9.00 -1.73 4.26
N ALA A 150 9.34 -2.24 5.45
CA ALA A 150 10.54 -1.83 6.17
C ALA A 150 11.84 -2.20 5.41
N LEU A 151 11.93 -3.41 4.86
CA LEU A 151 13.08 -3.84 4.04
C LEU A 151 13.27 -2.97 2.80
N SER A 152 12.19 -2.61 2.13
CA SER A 152 12.23 -1.70 0.98
C SER A 152 12.74 -0.32 1.35
N SER A 153 12.39 0.19 2.54
CA SER A 153 12.89 1.49 3.04
C SER A 153 14.40 1.45 3.31
N VAL A 154 14.90 0.38 3.90
CA VAL A 154 16.34 0.17 4.19
C VAL A 154 17.14 0.07 2.89
N ASN A 155 16.68 -0.72 1.93
CA ASN A 155 17.34 -0.88 0.63
C ASN A 155 17.47 0.46 -0.12
N ARG A 156 16.45 1.31 -0.07
CA ARG A 156 16.50 2.64 -0.67
C ARG A 156 17.48 3.57 0.02
N SER A 157 17.52 3.53 1.34
CA SER A 157 18.50 4.33 2.10
C SER A 157 19.93 3.93 1.73
N ALA A 158 20.20 2.64 1.61
CA ALA A 158 21.48 2.11 1.16
C ALA A 158 21.79 2.51 -0.30
N ALA A 159 20.83 2.39 -1.21
CA ALA A 159 20.99 2.76 -2.61
C ALA A 159 21.25 4.27 -2.78
N ARG A 160 20.53 5.13 -2.03
CA ARG A 160 20.79 6.58 -2.02
C ARG A 160 22.16 6.92 -1.47
N ALA A 161 22.58 6.29 -0.37
CA ALA A 161 23.92 6.48 0.19
C ALA A 161 25.01 6.08 -0.82
N LEU A 162 24.86 4.94 -1.50
CA LEU A 162 25.78 4.49 -2.55
C LEU A 162 25.82 5.43 -3.75
N SER A 163 24.67 5.95 -4.20
CA SER A 163 24.62 6.91 -5.30
C SER A 163 25.28 8.24 -4.93
N SER A 164 25.09 8.72 -3.71
CA SER A 164 25.74 9.92 -3.20
C SER A 164 27.24 9.74 -3.08
N LEU A 165 27.73 8.61 -2.56
CA LEU A 165 29.15 8.26 -2.50
C LEU A 165 29.76 8.19 -3.88
N ARG A 166 29.07 7.58 -4.85
CA ARG A 166 29.54 7.51 -6.24
C ARG A 166 29.66 8.89 -6.87
N ALA A 167 28.70 9.78 -6.64
CA ALA A 167 28.73 11.16 -7.14
C ALA A 167 29.92 11.96 -6.55
N VAL A 168 30.17 11.81 -5.25
CA VAL A 168 31.34 12.43 -4.59
C VAL A 168 32.65 11.91 -5.15
N PHE A 169 32.75 10.58 -5.38
CA PHE A 169 33.96 9.97 -5.95
C PHE A 169 34.21 10.44 -7.38
N GLN A 170 33.17 10.54 -8.21
CA GLN A 170 33.28 11.05 -9.58
C GLN A 170 33.74 12.52 -9.62
N ALA A 171 33.22 13.35 -8.71
CA ALA A 171 33.65 14.75 -8.60
C ALA A 171 35.11 14.88 -8.16
N ALA A 172 35.57 14.02 -7.23
CA ALA A 172 36.97 14.02 -6.75
C ALA A 172 37.97 13.53 -7.79
N VAL A 173 37.55 12.66 -8.73
CA VAL A 173 38.43 12.16 -9.81
C VAL A 173 38.49 13.14 -10.99
N ALA A 174 37.49 14.04 -11.12
CA ALA A 174 37.43 15.04 -12.21
C ALA A 174 38.13 16.37 -11.86
N SER A 175 38.66 16.50 -10.63
CA SER A 175 39.47 17.65 -10.15
C SER A 175 40.94 17.35 -10.19
#